data_ee581a5442d78a12eea1985579970a2c
#
_entry.id   ee581a5442d78a12eea1985579970a2c
#
_cell.length_a   1.000
_cell.length_b   1.000
_cell.length_c   1.000
_cell.angle_alpha   90.00
_cell.angle_beta   90.00
_cell.angle_gamma   90.00
#
_symmetry.space_group_name_H-M   'P 1'
#
loop_
_entity.id
_entity.type
_entity.pdbx_description
1 polymer ?
#
loop_
_entity_poly.entity_id
_entity_poly.type
_entity_poly.pdbx_seq_one_letter_code
_entity_poly.pdbx_strand_id
1 'polypeptide(L)'
;MQEYPTPDAVPALTGSFSVTLASGKTIDCTTVWDNFKASILDYTPETLESITRVPAKDIIQAARFYAAYKPASIHWGVPIDMTPEITPLCQAIAALWALTGNLDVPGGNVFTRPAFNAVAYALPGAEGVIRLKDQKQDKPRIGRKEYGPFDKFIWRCQTDQALEQIFTEIPYPIKGLWMQTCNPLAGIGLDPKLWQKALEKLDFIVGVDLFMTPSLRYADIILPAATFLEKDGVRSWWVPLQTINKAVTVGDCRPDVEINFELARRFDPDFKWEHVHDLFDDILKPSGMSFEDLSAKGWALPPENHPSRPYHRHRKGLLRADGKPGFTTPSGKFELYATLREEWNLKPVPYYRKPPFTPVSRPDLFEQYPLILSTGRRFPAFFHAKHRNIPWLRQLDPDPVVEIHPETASKNNICHGEWVMVENWLGKAKFKAKVTKIVPPWMVMAAHGWWFPEKKDDPLFHTFESNINMLIPMGAHGDDGLGTPVKHLMCRIRKPFPDEDKNE
;
A
#
# COMPACT_ATOMS: atom_id res chain seq x y z
N MET A 1 6.38 -28.09 -17.53
CA MET A 1 6.56 -28.74 -16.23
C MET A 1 6.45 -30.22 -16.43
N GLN A 2 7.47 -31.00 -16.06
CA GLN A 2 7.33 -32.47 -16.07
C GLN A 2 6.37 -32.84 -14.94
N GLU A 3 5.29 -33.55 -15.28
CA GLU A 3 4.46 -34.24 -14.30
C GLU A 3 5.32 -35.29 -13.59
N TYR A 4 5.06 -35.54 -12.30
CA TYR A 4 5.73 -36.57 -11.55
C TYR A 4 5.60 -37.92 -12.32
N PRO A 5 6.69 -38.65 -12.49
CA PRO A 5 6.71 -39.80 -13.39
C PRO A 5 5.84 -40.97 -12.93
N THR A 6 5.42 -40.99 -11.66
CA THR A 6 4.50 -42.01 -11.13
C THR A 6 3.59 -41.45 -10.06
N PRO A 7 2.32 -41.91 -9.93
CA PRO A 7 1.39 -41.50 -8.88
C PRO A 7 1.91 -41.72 -7.45
N ASP A 8 2.82 -42.68 -7.28
CA ASP A 8 3.37 -43.14 -5.99
C ASP A 8 4.69 -42.47 -5.62
N ALA A 9 5.23 -41.59 -6.46
CA ALA A 9 6.47 -40.89 -6.17
C ALA A 9 6.31 -39.90 -5.03
N VAL A 10 6.99 -40.13 -3.90
CA VAL A 10 7.05 -39.20 -2.78
C VAL A 10 8.18 -38.22 -3.02
N PRO A 11 7.90 -36.91 -3.12
CA PRO A 11 8.93 -35.91 -3.29
C PRO A 11 9.91 -35.90 -2.11
N ALA A 12 11.21 -35.82 -2.38
CA ALA A 12 12.20 -35.65 -1.33
C ALA A 12 12.02 -34.26 -0.69
N LEU A 13 11.87 -34.22 0.63
CA LEU A 13 11.76 -32.97 1.36
C LEU A 13 13.13 -32.33 1.57
N THR A 14 14.17 -33.12 1.77
CA THR A 14 15.55 -32.68 2.04
C THR A 14 16.53 -33.43 1.11
N GLY A 15 17.71 -32.85 0.91
CA GLY A 15 18.82 -33.47 0.20
C GLY A 15 19.32 -32.64 -0.98
N SER A 16 20.49 -33.07 -1.48
CA SER A 16 21.12 -32.56 -2.70
C SER A 16 21.12 -33.67 -3.76
N PHE A 17 20.84 -33.32 -5.01
CA PHE A 17 20.63 -34.23 -6.09
C PHE A 17 21.34 -33.76 -7.34
N SER A 18 22.09 -34.63 -8.02
CA SER A 18 22.61 -34.33 -9.35
C SER A 18 21.57 -34.68 -10.41
N VAL A 19 21.16 -33.65 -11.18
CA VAL A 19 20.11 -33.75 -12.18
C VAL A 19 20.69 -33.51 -13.57
N THR A 20 20.47 -34.43 -14.50
CA THR A 20 20.86 -34.26 -15.90
C THR A 20 19.72 -33.54 -16.65
N LEU A 21 20.00 -32.38 -17.20
CA LEU A 21 19.07 -31.58 -18.00
C LEU A 21 18.88 -32.25 -19.40
N ALA A 22 17.82 -31.82 -20.09
CA ALA A 22 17.57 -32.26 -21.47
C ALA A 22 18.72 -31.90 -22.45
N SER A 23 19.53 -30.93 -22.12
CA SER A 23 20.75 -30.54 -22.85
C SER A 23 21.94 -31.47 -22.62
N GLY A 24 21.81 -32.49 -21.76
CA GLY A 24 22.90 -33.38 -21.34
C GLY A 24 23.81 -32.82 -20.25
N LYS A 25 23.61 -31.56 -19.81
CA LYS A 25 24.38 -30.97 -18.73
C LYS A 25 23.87 -31.48 -17.38
N THR A 26 24.77 -31.94 -16.52
CA THR A 26 24.46 -32.29 -15.14
C THR A 26 24.65 -31.06 -14.23
N ILE A 27 23.67 -30.80 -13.35
CA ILE A 27 23.68 -29.76 -12.35
C ILE A 27 23.33 -30.32 -10.98
N ASP A 28 23.94 -29.77 -9.93
CA ASP A 28 23.60 -30.12 -8.57
C ASP A 28 22.46 -29.23 -8.08
N CYS A 29 21.41 -29.84 -7.54
CA CYS A 29 20.19 -29.20 -7.07
C CYS A 29 20.00 -29.47 -5.58
N THR A 30 19.54 -28.49 -4.84
CA THR A 30 19.10 -28.61 -3.46
C THR A 30 17.59 -28.47 -3.39
N THR A 31 16.96 -29.11 -2.40
CA THR A 31 15.49 -28.98 -2.26
C THR A 31 15.08 -27.56 -1.88
N VAL A 32 13.89 -27.17 -2.29
CA VAL A 32 13.29 -25.88 -1.89
C VAL A 32 13.21 -25.73 -0.38
N TRP A 33 12.92 -26.81 0.34
CA TRP A 33 12.86 -26.82 1.79
C TRP A 33 14.21 -26.52 2.45
N ASP A 34 15.29 -27.12 1.96
CA ASP A 34 16.62 -26.86 2.51
C ASP A 34 17.08 -25.42 2.21
N ASN A 35 16.79 -24.88 1.03
CA ASN A 35 17.04 -23.49 0.70
C ASN A 35 16.25 -22.53 1.60
N PHE A 36 14.98 -22.84 1.85
CA PHE A 36 14.14 -22.05 2.76
C PHE A 36 14.67 -22.12 4.19
N LYS A 37 15.02 -23.30 4.70
CA LYS A 37 15.64 -23.46 6.02
C LYS A 37 16.94 -22.67 6.15
N ALA A 38 17.81 -22.78 5.16
CA ALA A 38 19.08 -22.05 5.15
C ALA A 38 18.88 -20.53 5.24
N SER A 39 17.82 -19.99 4.62
CA SER A 39 17.54 -18.56 4.66
C SER A 39 17.13 -18.01 6.04
N ILE A 40 16.75 -18.89 6.97
CA ILE A 40 16.27 -18.49 8.30
C ILE A 40 17.17 -18.98 9.46
N LEU A 41 18.22 -19.73 9.20
CA LEU A 41 19.07 -20.32 10.23
C LEU A 41 19.73 -19.28 11.15
N ASP A 42 20.11 -18.13 10.61
CA ASP A 42 20.80 -17.07 11.35
C ASP A 42 19.85 -16.26 12.25
N TYR A 43 18.54 -16.44 12.09
CA TYR A 43 17.52 -15.73 12.87
C TYR A 43 17.08 -16.56 14.08
N THR A 44 18.03 -16.83 15.01
CA THR A 44 17.69 -17.50 16.26
C THR A 44 16.80 -16.60 17.13
N PRO A 45 16.03 -17.16 18.06
CA PRO A 45 15.21 -16.35 18.98
C PRO A 45 16.00 -15.25 19.70
N GLU A 46 17.25 -15.51 20.08
CA GLU A 46 18.16 -14.55 20.73
C GLU A 46 18.60 -13.44 19.76
N THR A 47 18.91 -13.79 18.52
CA THR A 47 19.18 -12.81 17.45
C THR A 47 17.96 -11.92 17.22
N LEU A 48 16.76 -12.53 17.16
CA LEU A 48 15.51 -11.80 16.96
C LEU A 48 15.18 -10.89 18.14
N GLU A 49 15.44 -11.32 19.39
CA GLU A 49 15.29 -10.45 20.57
C GLU A 49 16.16 -9.19 20.44
N SER A 50 17.41 -9.35 20.02
CA SER A 50 18.34 -8.21 19.84
C SER A 50 17.85 -7.21 18.78
N ILE A 51 17.19 -7.69 17.72
CA ILE A 51 16.66 -6.88 16.61
C ILE A 51 15.32 -6.23 16.98
N THR A 52 14.39 -7.02 17.52
CA THR A 52 12.99 -6.63 17.72
C THR A 52 12.71 -6.05 19.09
N ARG A 53 13.57 -6.30 20.07
CA ARG A 53 13.36 -6.04 21.51
C ARG A 53 12.17 -6.82 22.10
N VAL A 54 11.72 -7.86 21.41
CA VAL A 54 10.74 -8.82 21.94
C VAL A 54 11.50 -9.97 22.57
N PRO A 55 11.22 -10.34 23.82
CA PRO A 55 11.93 -11.43 24.50
C PRO A 55 11.87 -12.75 23.72
N ALA A 56 13.00 -13.45 23.59
CA ALA A 56 13.12 -14.72 22.88
C ALA A 56 12.06 -15.74 23.29
N LYS A 57 11.77 -15.84 24.60
CA LYS A 57 10.72 -16.70 25.13
C LYS A 57 9.33 -16.39 24.56
N ASP A 58 9.01 -15.11 24.36
CA ASP A 58 7.71 -14.68 23.86
C ASP A 58 7.59 -14.97 22.36
N ILE A 59 8.68 -14.82 21.62
CA ILE A 59 8.75 -15.22 20.20
C ILE A 59 8.49 -16.72 20.03
N ILE A 60 9.18 -17.55 20.84
CA ILE A 60 9.00 -19.00 20.84
C ILE A 60 7.57 -19.37 21.22
N GLN A 61 7.02 -18.74 22.26
CA GLN A 61 5.66 -19.00 22.72
C GLN A 61 4.63 -18.64 21.65
N ALA A 62 4.76 -17.47 21.00
CA ALA A 62 3.87 -17.04 19.91
C ALA A 62 3.89 -18.02 18.75
N ALA A 63 5.08 -18.48 18.31
CA ALA A 63 5.21 -19.46 17.24
C ALA A 63 4.55 -20.80 17.59
N ARG A 64 4.76 -21.31 18.80
CA ARG A 64 4.14 -22.55 19.29
C ARG A 64 2.62 -22.41 19.41
N PHE A 65 2.15 -21.25 19.89
CA PHE A 65 0.71 -20.97 20.01
C PHE A 65 0.04 -20.98 18.63
N TYR A 66 0.61 -20.27 17.66
CA TYR A 66 0.08 -20.21 16.31
C TYR A 66 0.07 -21.58 15.61
N ALA A 67 1.07 -22.42 15.87
CA ALA A 67 1.15 -23.76 15.30
C ALA A 67 0.20 -24.77 15.96
N ALA A 68 -0.06 -24.63 17.27
CA ALA A 68 -0.85 -25.59 18.07
C ALA A 68 -2.37 -25.34 17.98
N TYR A 69 -2.78 -24.06 18.04
CA TYR A 69 -4.20 -23.70 18.05
C TYR A 69 -4.70 -23.44 16.62
N LYS A 70 -5.49 -24.37 16.13
CA LYS A 70 -6.03 -24.33 14.75
C LYS A 70 -7.56 -24.36 14.78
N PRO A 71 -8.23 -23.64 13.87
CA PRO A 71 -7.68 -22.72 12.88
C PRO A 71 -7.13 -21.43 13.51
N ALA A 72 -6.08 -20.85 12.91
CA ALA A 72 -5.51 -19.59 13.33
C ALA A 72 -5.29 -18.65 12.14
N SER A 73 -5.44 -17.34 12.36
CA SER A 73 -5.20 -16.33 11.32
C SER A 73 -4.18 -15.30 11.82
N ILE A 74 -3.40 -14.77 10.89
CA ILE A 74 -2.57 -13.58 11.10
C ILE A 74 -3.26 -12.44 10.40
N HIS A 75 -3.77 -11.48 11.18
CA HIS A 75 -4.35 -10.27 10.65
C HIS A 75 -3.25 -9.22 10.50
N TRP A 76 -2.97 -8.84 9.29
CA TRP A 76 -2.04 -7.75 8.99
C TRP A 76 -2.79 -6.49 8.54
N GLY A 77 -2.11 -5.35 8.59
CA GLY A 77 -2.68 -4.09 8.14
C GLY A 77 -1.70 -3.29 7.29
N VAL A 78 -2.13 -2.15 6.81
CA VAL A 78 -1.38 -1.21 5.95
C VAL A 78 0.06 -0.91 6.45
N PRO A 79 0.41 -0.91 7.75
CA PRO A 79 1.81 -0.73 8.16
C PRO A 79 2.80 -1.69 7.52
N ILE A 80 2.38 -2.89 7.12
CA ILE A 80 3.23 -3.82 6.35
C ILE A 80 3.65 -3.20 5.01
N ASP A 81 2.73 -2.52 4.32
CA ASP A 81 2.99 -1.88 3.03
C ASP A 81 3.89 -0.63 3.15
N MET A 82 4.13 -0.18 4.39
CA MET A 82 4.86 1.05 4.70
C MET A 82 6.28 0.78 5.22
N THR A 83 6.87 -0.32 4.80
CA THR A 83 8.28 -0.65 5.04
C THR A 83 8.96 -0.97 3.71
N PRO A 84 10.25 -0.68 3.54
CA PRO A 84 10.94 -0.98 2.28
C PRO A 84 10.91 -2.45 1.86
N GLU A 85 10.95 -3.38 2.82
CA GLU A 85 11.03 -4.83 2.57
C GLU A 85 9.66 -5.52 2.71
N ILE A 86 8.63 -4.97 2.08
CA ILE A 86 7.27 -5.52 2.15
C ILE A 86 7.17 -6.95 1.60
N THR A 87 7.74 -7.23 0.44
CA THR A 87 7.57 -8.53 -0.22
C THR A 87 8.21 -9.68 0.55
N PRO A 88 9.48 -9.60 1.03
CA PRO A 88 10.04 -10.64 1.91
C PRO A 88 9.24 -10.85 3.20
N LEU A 89 8.69 -9.78 3.77
CA LEU A 89 7.83 -9.86 4.95
C LEU A 89 6.52 -10.60 4.64
N CYS A 90 5.86 -10.24 3.54
CA CYS A 90 4.64 -10.94 3.08
C CYS A 90 4.90 -12.41 2.76
N GLN A 91 6.05 -12.74 2.14
CA GLN A 91 6.45 -14.13 1.89
C GLN A 91 6.62 -14.90 3.20
N ALA A 92 7.27 -14.32 4.21
CA ALA A 92 7.45 -14.96 5.52
C ALA A 92 6.10 -15.24 6.21
N ILE A 93 5.18 -14.27 6.22
CA ILE A 93 3.84 -14.44 6.79
C ILE A 93 3.04 -15.50 6.02
N ALA A 94 3.08 -15.47 4.68
CA ALA A 94 2.41 -16.47 3.86
C ALA A 94 2.98 -17.89 4.07
N ALA A 95 4.31 -18.00 4.26
CA ALA A 95 4.93 -19.27 4.61
C ALA A 95 4.41 -19.82 5.95
N LEU A 96 4.17 -18.98 6.96
CA LEU A 96 3.55 -19.41 8.20
C LEU A 96 2.15 -19.99 7.98
N TRP A 97 1.32 -19.36 7.14
CA TRP A 97 -0.01 -19.90 6.82
C TRP A 97 0.07 -21.27 6.17
N ALA A 98 0.98 -21.43 5.22
CA ALA A 98 1.13 -22.67 4.48
C ALA A 98 1.71 -23.80 5.34
N LEU A 99 2.81 -23.54 6.08
CA LEU A 99 3.49 -24.51 6.92
C LEU A 99 2.63 -25.01 8.09
N THR A 100 1.76 -24.17 8.62
CA THR A 100 0.87 -24.55 9.73
C THR A 100 -0.50 -25.06 9.26
N GLY A 101 -0.78 -25.05 7.95
CA GLY A 101 -2.05 -25.51 7.40
C GLY A 101 -3.22 -24.56 7.65
N ASN A 102 -2.93 -23.28 7.92
CA ASN A 102 -3.93 -22.22 8.13
C ASN A 102 -4.31 -21.46 6.85
N LEU A 103 -3.85 -21.92 5.69
CA LEU A 103 -4.10 -21.30 4.41
C LEU A 103 -5.40 -21.82 3.77
N ASP A 104 -6.31 -20.89 3.49
CA ASP A 104 -7.60 -21.09 2.80
C ASP A 104 -8.50 -22.13 3.50
N VAL A 105 -8.54 -22.07 4.83
CA VAL A 105 -9.39 -22.90 5.71
C VAL A 105 -10.35 -22.01 6.50
N PRO A 106 -11.52 -22.53 6.96
CA PRO A 106 -12.39 -21.79 7.86
C PRO A 106 -11.66 -21.30 9.11
N GLY A 107 -11.75 -20.02 9.44
CA GLY A 107 -11.04 -19.43 10.57
C GLY A 107 -9.55 -19.18 10.39
N GLY A 108 -8.97 -19.59 9.27
CA GLY A 108 -7.59 -19.27 8.85
C GLY A 108 -7.51 -18.06 7.94
N ASN A 109 -6.36 -17.89 7.29
CA ASN A 109 -6.17 -16.86 6.28
C ASN A 109 -6.71 -17.32 4.93
N VAL A 110 -7.60 -16.51 4.33
CA VAL A 110 -8.27 -16.82 3.08
C VAL A 110 -7.86 -15.87 1.97
N PHE A 111 -7.83 -16.36 0.73
CA PHE A 111 -7.64 -15.50 -0.42
C PHE A 111 -8.85 -14.61 -0.63
N THR A 112 -8.63 -13.31 -0.81
CA THR A 112 -9.69 -12.38 -1.18
C THR A 112 -10.28 -12.77 -2.53
N ARG A 113 -11.60 -12.77 -2.63
CA ARG A 113 -12.31 -13.00 -3.87
C ARG A 113 -13.56 -12.12 -3.92
N PRO A 114 -13.82 -11.46 -5.06
CA PRO A 114 -15.05 -10.71 -5.23
C PRO A 114 -16.28 -11.61 -5.01
N ALA A 115 -17.30 -11.09 -4.34
CA ALA A 115 -18.55 -11.79 -4.17
C ALA A 115 -19.14 -12.14 -5.54
N PHE A 116 -19.69 -13.33 -5.69
CA PHE A 116 -20.20 -13.86 -6.98
C PHE A 116 -19.15 -13.94 -8.12
N ASN A 117 -17.86 -13.79 -7.82
CA ASN A 117 -16.81 -13.58 -8.83
C ASN A 117 -17.03 -12.30 -9.66
N ALA A 118 -17.78 -11.33 -9.15
CA ALA A 118 -17.98 -10.04 -9.79
C ALA A 118 -16.62 -9.33 -10.00
N VAL A 119 -16.46 -8.68 -11.13
CA VAL A 119 -15.19 -8.04 -11.49
C VAL A 119 -14.98 -6.78 -10.65
N ALA A 120 -13.77 -6.61 -10.12
CA ALA A 120 -13.39 -5.42 -9.36
C ALA A 120 -12.39 -4.58 -10.15
N TYR A 121 -12.86 -3.56 -10.81
CA TYR A 121 -12.03 -2.72 -11.71
C TYR A 121 -10.96 -1.87 -11.01
N ALA A 122 -11.10 -1.66 -9.72
CA ALA A 122 -10.16 -0.84 -8.97
C ALA A 122 -8.96 -1.62 -8.39
N LEU A 123 -8.91 -2.95 -8.58
CA LEU A 123 -7.85 -3.80 -8.03
C LEU A 123 -6.84 -4.19 -9.10
N PRO A 124 -5.55 -4.26 -8.74
CA PRO A 124 -4.54 -4.90 -9.59
C PRO A 124 -4.99 -6.32 -9.98
N GLY A 125 -4.96 -6.64 -11.27
CA GLY A 125 -5.46 -7.91 -11.79
C GLY A 125 -6.93 -7.92 -12.22
N ALA A 126 -7.69 -6.86 -11.90
CA ALA A 126 -9.04 -6.64 -12.43
C ALA A 126 -9.05 -5.96 -13.82
N GLU A 127 -7.89 -5.72 -14.35
CA GLU A 127 -7.65 -4.96 -15.58
C GLU A 127 -8.16 -5.65 -16.85
N GLY A 128 -8.63 -6.89 -16.75
CA GLY A 128 -9.13 -7.65 -17.89
C GLY A 128 -10.29 -7.01 -18.64
N VAL A 129 -10.94 -6.00 -18.07
CA VAL A 129 -12.10 -5.35 -18.67
C VAL A 129 -11.80 -3.93 -19.16
N ILE A 130 -10.85 -3.24 -18.51
CA ILE A 130 -10.41 -1.89 -18.92
C ILE A 130 -8.95 -1.93 -19.41
N ARG A 131 -8.42 -3.10 -19.72
CA ARG A 131 -7.14 -3.12 -20.41
C ARG A 131 -7.30 -2.27 -21.66
N LEU A 132 -6.62 -1.16 -21.69
CA LEU A 132 -6.06 -0.68 -22.94
C LEU A 132 -5.42 -1.94 -23.53
N LYS A 133 -6.11 -2.59 -24.49
CA LYS A 133 -5.61 -3.75 -25.24
C LYS A 133 -4.15 -3.48 -25.49
N ASP A 134 -3.28 -4.49 -25.47
CA ASP A 134 -1.85 -4.42 -25.77
C ASP A 134 -1.56 -3.52 -26.98
N GLN A 135 -1.92 -2.27 -26.86
CA GLN A 135 -1.47 -1.23 -27.76
C GLN A 135 0.02 -1.21 -27.55
N LYS A 136 0.77 -1.55 -28.57
CA LYS A 136 2.19 -1.30 -28.65
C LYS A 136 2.39 0.11 -28.09
N GLN A 137 2.78 0.21 -26.86
CA GLN A 137 3.13 1.49 -26.27
C GLN A 137 4.39 1.92 -26.99
N ASP A 138 4.30 2.96 -27.78
CA ASP A 138 5.45 3.53 -28.50
C ASP A 138 6.53 4.00 -27.52
N LYS A 139 6.16 4.21 -26.26
CA LYS A 139 7.05 4.66 -25.20
C LYS A 139 6.98 3.71 -24.01
N PRO A 140 8.13 3.39 -23.38
CA PRO A 140 8.15 2.55 -22.19
C PRO A 140 7.42 3.25 -21.05
N ARG A 141 6.71 2.47 -20.22
CA ARG A 141 6.11 3.00 -18.99
C ARG A 141 7.21 3.46 -18.03
N ILE A 142 6.94 4.55 -17.30
CA ILE A 142 7.84 5.11 -16.29
C ILE A 142 8.17 4.05 -15.23
N GLY A 143 9.45 3.91 -14.87
CA GLY A 143 9.93 2.99 -13.85
C GLY A 143 9.95 1.51 -14.25
N ARG A 144 9.62 1.18 -15.50
CA ARG A 144 9.60 -0.22 -15.99
C ARG A 144 10.97 -0.89 -15.91
N LYS A 145 12.01 -0.14 -16.20
CA LYS A 145 13.39 -0.65 -16.21
C LYS A 145 13.94 -0.80 -14.78
N GLU A 146 13.60 0.13 -13.92
CA GLU A 146 14.09 0.23 -12.55
C GLU A 146 13.43 -0.79 -11.64
N TYR A 147 12.13 -1.02 -11.83
CA TYR A 147 11.32 -1.89 -10.96
C TYR A 147 10.47 -2.86 -11.78
N GLY A 148 11.08 -3.93 -12.28
CA GLY A 148 10.42 -4.96 -13.09
C GLY A 148 9.16 -5.57 -12.47
N PRO A 149 9.11 -5.87 -11.15
CA PRO A 149 7.90 -6.36 -10.49
C PRO A 149 6.73 -5.38 -10.57
N PHE A 150 7.00 -4.06 -10.49
CA PHE A 150 5.98 -3.04 -10.66
C PHE A 150 5.36 -3.05 -12.06
N ASP A 151 6.17 -3.26 -13.08
CA ASP A 151 5.69 -3.38 -14.46
C ASP A 151 4.75 -4.58 -14.65
N LYS A 152 5.10 -5.70 -14.06
CA LYS A 152 4.36 -6.96 -14.25
C LYS A 152 3.09 -7.06 -13.41
N PHE A 153 3.10 -6.58 -12.16
CA PHE A 153 2.02 -6.85 -11.21
C PHE A 153 1.17 -5.63 -10.84
N ILE A 154 1.73 -4.43 -10.88
CA ILE A 154 1.08 -3.25 -10.30
C ILE A 154 0.65 -2.25 -11.36
N TRP A 155 1.27 -2.24 -12.55
CA TRP A 155 0.93 -1.37 -13.68
C TRP A 155 0.93 0.13 -13.33
N ARG A 156 1.81 0.50 -12.40
CA ARG A 156 2.02 1.86 -11.90
C ARG A 156 3.50 2.18 -11.94
N CYS A 157 3.86 3.42 -11.79
CA CYS A 157 5.23 3.82 -11.52
C CYS A 157 5.39 4.20 -10.05
N GLN A 158 6.60 4.12 -9.55
CA GLN A 158 6.94 4.73 -8.28
C GLN A 158 7.01 6.24 -8.40
N THR A 159 6.68 6.92 -7.32
CA THR A 159 6.61 8.37 -7.25
C THR A 159 7.94 9.04 -7.53
N ASP A 160 9.05 8.48 -7.04
CA ASP A 160 10.42 8.96 -7.28
C ASP A 160 10.78 8.91 -8.78
N GLN A 161 10.41 7.84 -9.46
CA GLN A 161 10.63 7.69 -10.91
C GLN A 161 9.82 8.69 -11.73
N ALA A 162 8.58 8.97 -11.31
CA ALA A 162 7.77 9.99 -11.96
C ALA A 162 8.39 11.39 -11.79
N LEU A 163 8.83 11.73 -10.58
CA LEU A 163 9.49 12.99 -10.30
C LEU A 163 10.82 13.12 -11.05
N GLU A 164 11.66 12.09 -11.03
CA GLU A 164 12.92 12.07 -11.79
C GLU A 164 12.66 12.35 -13.27
N GLN A 165 11.69 11.69 -13.87
CA GLN A 165 11.37 11.89 -15.28
C GLN A 165 10.78 13.28 -15.58
N ILE A 166 10.00 13.87 -14.68
CA ILE A 166 9.52 15.26 -14.83
C ILE A 166 10.73 16.22 -14.92
N PHE A 167 11.77 16.01 -14.11
CA PHE A 167 12.94 16.89 -14.09
C PHE A 167 13.92 16.62 -15.21
N THR A 168 14.19 15.35 -15.53
CA THR A 168 15.19 14.95 -16.53
C THR A 168 14.64 14.92 -17.95
N GLU A 169 13.33 14.75 -18.09
CA GLU A 169 12.64 14.55 -19.38
C GLU A 169 13.09 13.29 -20.13
N ILE A 170 13.73 12.35 -19.43
CA ILE A 170 14.24 11.10 -19.99
C ILE A 170 13.39 9.94 -19.47
N PRO A 171 12.96 9.00 -20.35
CA PRO A 171 13.21 8.88 -21.79
C PRO A 171 12.31 9.76 -22.68
N TYR A 172 11.36 10.46 -22.13
CA TYR A 172 10.48 11.42 -22.81
C TYR A 172 9.94 12.46 -21.82
N PRO A 173 9.62 13.69 -22.26
CA PRO A 173 9.08 14.70 -21.37
C PRO A 173 7.67 14.33 -20.86
N ILE A 174 7.42 14.55 -19.58
CA ILE A 174 6.08 14.56 -18.99
C ILE A 174 5.63 16.01 -18.97
N LYS A 175 4.58 16.33 -19.73
CA LYS A 175 4.09 17.69 -19.90
C LYS A 175 2.79 17.97 -19.17
N GLY A 176 1.99 16.94 -18.93
CA GLY A 176 0.70 17.07 -18.28
C GLY A 176 0.51 16.10 -17.13
N LEU A 177 -0.35 16.49 -16.18
CA LEU A 177 -0.72 15.68 -15.04
C LEU A 177 -2.23 15.71 -14.80
N TRP A 178 -2.83 14.54 -14.64
CA TRP A 178 -4.20 14.37 -14.16
C TRP A 178 -4.17 13.95 -12.70
N MET A 179 -4.61 14.84 -11.81
CA MET A 179 -4.69 14.59 -10.36
C MET A 179 -6.14 14.31 -9.96
N GLN A 180 -6.50 13.06 -9.78
CA GLN A 180 -7.82 12.66 -9.33
C GLN A 180 -7.73 12.00 -7.96
N THR A 181 -8.42 12.57 -6.96
CA THR A 181 -8.35 12.13 -5.56
C THR A 181 -6.89 12.08 -5.06
N CYS A 182 -6.07 13.00 -5.52
CA CYS A 182 -4.63 13.00 -5.32
C CYS A 182 -4.15 14.36 -4.82
N ASN A 183 -3.46 14.38 -3.67
CA ASN A 183 -2.89 15.58 -3.08
C ASN A 183 -1.40 15.36 -2.78
N PRO A 184 -0.51 15.48 -3.80
CA PRO A 184 0.92 15.21 -3.63
C PRO A 184 1.58 16.07 -2.56
N LEU A 185 1.20 17.33 -2.40
CA LEU A 185 1.82 18.22 -1.43
C LEU A 185 1.54 17.84 0.03
N ALA A 186 0.41 17.18 0.32
CA ALA A 186 0.06 16.82 1.70
C ALA A 186 -0.08 15.31 1.93
N GLY A 187 -0.42 14.52 0.92
CA GLY A 187 -0.91 13.15 1.10
C GLY A 187 0.00 12.02 0.63
N ILE A 188 0.78 12.21 -0.43
CA ILE A 188 1.53 11.11 -1.06
C ILE A 188 2.78 10.71 -0.26
N GLY A 189 3.29 11.57 0.60
CA GLY A 189 4.58 11.39 1.23
C GLY A 189 5.73 11.74 0.26
N LEU A 190 6.96 11.71 0.68
CA LEU A 190 8.14 11.91 -0.15
C LEU A 190 8.31 13.35 -0.68
N ASP A 191 9.05 14.14 0.07
CA ASP A 191 9.52 15.48 -0.31
C ASP A 191 8.45 16.39 -0.96
N PRO A 192 7.53 16.98 -0.18
CA PRO A 192 6.50 17.87 -0.71
C PRO A 192 7.04 19.09 -1.46
N LYS A 193 8.24 19.57 -1.12
CA LYS A 193 8.88 20.70 -1.82
C LYS A 193 9.39 20.30 -3.21
N LEU A 194 9.84 19.08 -3.38
CA LEU A 194 10.20 18.57 -4.69
C LEU A 194 8.95 18.38 -5.56
N TRP A 195 7.85 17.90 -4.97
CA TRP A 195 6.55 17.86 -5.63
C TRP A 195 6.07 19.25 -6.06
N GLN A 196 6.24 20.26 -5.20
CA GLN A 196 5.92 21.65 -5.57
C GLN A 196 6.65 22.05 -6.85
N LYS A 197 7.98 21.87 -6.89
CA LYS A 197 8.79 22.18 -8.06
C LYS A 197 8.39 21.38 -9.31
N ALA A 198 7.98 20.13 -9.13
CA ALA A 198 7.50 19.30 -10.22
C ALA A 198 6.17 19.82 -10.81
N LEU A 199 5.23 20.23 -9.94
CA LEU A 199 3.97 20.83 -10.38
C LEU A 199 4.21 22.16 -11.12
N GLU A 200 5.16 22.99 -10.64
CA GLU A 200 5.55 24.25 -11.30
C GLU A 200 6.20 24.04 -12.69
N LYS A 201 6.78 22.86 -12.93
CA LYS A 201 7.44 22.54 -14.21
C LYS A 201 6.49 22.00 -15.28
N LEU A 202 5.34 21.47 -14.91
CA LEU A 202 4.39 20.87 -15.84
C LEU A 202 3.66 21.93 -16.66
N ASP A 203 3.44 21.66 -17.94
CA ASP A 203 2.79 22.55 -18.90
C ASP A 203 1.26 22.63 -18.69
N PHE A 204 0.64 21.55 -18.16
CA PHE A 204 -0.80 21.46 -18.00
C PHE A 204 -1.22 20.49 -16.89
N ILE A 205 -2.07 20.94 -15.97
CA ILE A 205 -2.53 20.15 -14.83
C ILE A 205 -4.05 20.19 -14.74
N VAL A 206 -4.70 19.03 -14.69
CA VAL A 206 -6.12 18.89 -14.38
C VAL A 206 -6.27 18.28 -13.00
N GLY A 207 -7.09 18.89 -12.17
CA GLY A 207 -7.39 18.41 -10.82
C GLY A 207 -8.85 18.01 -10.66
N VAL A 208 -9.12 16.88 -10.02
CA VAL A 208 -10.46 16.38 -9.70
C VAL A 208 -10.51 16.03 -8.23
N ASP A 209 -11.22 16.80 -7.42
CA ASP A 209 -11.35 16.56 -5.98
C ASP A 209 -12.63 17.18 -5.41
N LEU A 210 -12.97 16.79 -4.18
CA LEU A 210 -14.10 17.31 -3.42
C LEU A 210 -13.84 18.70 -2.81
N PHE A 211 -12.58 19.00 -2.53
CA PHE A 211 -12.17 20.21 -1.84
C PHE A 211 -10.95 20.84 -2.52
N MET A 212 -10.81 22.15 -2.37
CA MET A 212 -9.61 22.86 -2.79
C MET A 212 -8.43 22.45 -1.91
N THR A 213 -7.61 21.53 -2.41
CA THR A 213 -6.40 21.06 -1.74
C THR A 213 -5.20 21.94 -2.10
N PRO A 214 -4.09 21.90 -1.32
CA PRO A 214 -2.87 22.62 -1.68
C PRO A 214 -2.37 22.28 -3.09
N SER A 215 -2.45 21.03 -3.51
CA SER A 215 -2.00 20.59 -4.84
C SER A 215 -2.87 21.12 -5.97
N LEU A 216 -4.17 21.27 -5.75
CA LEU A 216 -5.08 21.83 -6.75
C LEU A 216 -4.82 23.31 -7.06
N ARG A 217 -4.04 24.03 -6.21
CA ARG A 217 -3.64 25.40 -6.50
C ARG A 217 -2.72 25.52 -7.71
N TYR A 218 -2.15 24.40 -8.15
CA TYR A 218 -1.32 24.32 -9.38
C TYR A 218 -2.10 23.84 -10.60
N ALA A 219 -3.39 23.49 -10.45
CA ALA A 219 -4.18 22.98 -11.56
C ALA A 219 -4.68 24.13 -12.45
N ASP A 220 -4.55 23.95 -13.78
CA ASP A 220 -5.10 24.85 -14.78
C ASP A 220 -6.61 24.66 -14.94
N ILE A 221 -7.09 23.44 -14.76
CA ILE A 221 -8.51 23.09 -14.75
C ILE A 221 -8.83 22.30 -13.50
N ILE A 222 -9.89 22.69 -12.80
CA ILE A 222 -10.41 21.97 -11.62
C ILE A 222 -11.82 21.50 -11.91
N LEU A 223 -12.04 20.19 -11.80
CA LEU A 223 -13.33 19.54 -11.96
C LEU A 223 -13.88 19.15 -10.59
N PRO A 224 -15.03 19.67 -10.17
CA PRO A 224 -15.61 19.33 -8.87
C PRO A 224 -16.15 17.89 -8.88
N ALA A 225 -15.61 17.05 -7.99
CA ALA A 225 -16.03 15.67 -7.84
C ALA A 225 -17.28 15.54 -6.97
N ALA A 226 -18.12 14.59 -7.31
CA ALA A 226 -19.29 14.23 -6.51
C ALA A 226 -18.91 13.39 -5.28
N THR A 227 -19.58 13.62 -4.16
CA THR A 227 -19.47 12.81 -2.95
C THR A 227 -20.18 11.45 -3.12
N PHE A 228 -20.03 10.56 -2.14
CA PHE A 228 -20.72 9.26 -2.16
C PHE A 228 -22.25 9.38 -2.11
N LEU A 229 -22.81 10.50 -1.63
CA LEU A 229 -24.25 10.76 -1.63
C LEU A 229 -24.78 11.22 -3.00
N GLU A 230 -23.90 11.65 -3.88
CA GLU A 230 -24.24 12.26 -5.17
C GLU A 230 -23.96 11.33 -6.35
N LYS A 231 -23.62 10.06 -6.08
CA LYS A 231 -23.29 9.09 -7.13
C LYS A 231 -23.80 7.69 -6.85
N ASP A 232 -24.09 6.97 -7.92
CA ASP A 232 -24.25 5.53 -7.87
C ASP A 232 -22.90 4.81 -7.86
N GLY A 233 -22.88 3.59 -7.32
CA GLY A 233 -21.67 2.80 -7.27
C GLY A 233 -21.90 1.35 -6.92
N VAL A 234 -20.96 0.48 -7.30
CA VAL A 234 -20.93 -0.94 -6.95
C VAL A 234 -19.65 -1.26 -6.18
N ARG A 235 -19.80 -1.92 -5.05
CA ARG A 235 -18.71 -2.50 -4.29
C ARG A 235 -18.68 -4.00 -4.53
N SER A 236 -17.81 -4.46 -5.41
CA SER A 236 -17.76 -5.86 -5.86
C SER A 236 -16.61 -6.68 -5.29
N TRP A 237 -15.60 -6.07 -4.72
CA TRP A 237 -14.34 -6.74 -4.29
C TRP A 237 -14.33 -7.22 -2.83
N TRP A 238 -15.39 -6.93 -2.08
CA TRP A 238 -15.61 -7.46 -0.73
C TRP A 238 -16.94 -8.22 -0.67
N VAL A 239 -17.05 -9.10 0.31
CA VAL A 239 -18.32 -9.75 0.66
C VAL A 239 -18.99 -8.93 1.75
N PRO A 240 -20.26 -8.57 1.65
CA PRO A 240 -21.22 -8.78 0.54
C PRO A 240 -20.99 -7.86 -0.67
N LEU A 241 -21.62 -8.23 -1.79
CA LEU A 241 -21.82 -7.33 -2.93
C LEU A 241 -22.76 -6.21 -2.50
N GLN A 242 -22.45 -4.95 -2.79
CA GLN A 242 -23.22 -3.80 -2.31
C GLN A 242 -23.31 -2.71 -3.37
N THR A 243 -24.38 -1.91 -3.29
CA THR A 243 -24.52 -0.66 -4.04
C THR A 243 -24.40 0.56 -3.13
N ILE A 244 -24.02 1.65 -3.72
CA ILE A 244 -24.27 3.01 -3.24
C ILE A 244 -25.27 3.60 -4.21
N ASN A 245 -26.39 4.12 -3.69
CA ASN A 245 -27.44 4.74 -4.50
C ASN A 245 -27.36 6.25 -4.31
N LYS A 246 -27.39 6.96 -5.41
CA LYS A 246 -27.41 8.43 -5.41
C LYS A 246 -28.63 8.93 -4.63
N ALA A 247 -28.39 9.75 -3.62
CA ALA A 247 -29.44 10.31 -2.78
C ALA A 247 -29.75 11.78 -3.10
N VAL A 248 -28.78 12.53 -3.64
CA VAL A 248 -28.88 13.98 -3.85
C VAL A 248 -28.04 14.43 -5.03
N THR A 249 -28.38 15.56 -5.61
CA THR A 249 -27.53 16.29 -6.58
C THR A 249 -27.31 17.69 -6.06
N VAL A 250 -26.06 18.11 -5.94
CA VAL A 250 -25.68 19.42 -5.45
C VAL A 250 -24.78 20.12 -6.46
N GLY A 251 -25.23 21.24 -7.01
CA GLY A 251 -24.46 22.04 -7.97
C GLY A 251 -24.02 21.25 -9.20
N ASP A 252 -22.82 21.57 -9.69
CA ASP A 252 -22.24 21.01 -10.91
C ASP A 252 -21.24 19.86 -10.65
N CYS A 253 -21.25 19.29 -9.43
CA CYS A 253 -20.38 18.16 -9.09
C CYS A 253 -20.72 16.93 -9.91
N ARG A 254 -19.68 16.24 -10.39
CA ARG A 254 -19.85 15.04 -11.21
C ARG A 254 -19.12 13.83 -10.60
N PRO A 255 -19.70 12.63 -10.65
CA PRO A 255 -19.01 11.41 -10.28
C PRO A 255 -17.71 11.21 -11.05
N ASP A 256 -16.65 10.80 -10.35
CA ASP A 256 -15.34 10.51 -10.95
C ASP A 256 -15.46 9.56 -12.15
N VAL A 257 -16.32 8.55 -12.03
CA VAL A 257 -16.55 7.56 -13.08
C VAL A 257 -17.18 8.20 -14.34
N GLU A 258 -18.10 9.15 -14.19
CA GLU A 258 -18.70 9.86 -15.32
C GLU A 258 -17.71 10.78 -16.02
N ILE A 259 -16.87 11.49 -15.26
CA ILE A 259 -15.78 12.31 -15.80
C ILE A 259 -14.85 11.44 -16.64
N ASN A 260 -14.46 10.28 -16.11
CA ASN A 260 -13.59 9.34 -16.83
C ASN A 260 -14.27 8.73 -18.07
N PHE A 261 -15.59 8.47 -18.00
CA PHE A 261 -16.36 7.99 -19.14
C PHE A 261 -16.37 8.99 -20.30
N GLU A 262 -16.60 10.26 -20.01
CA GLU A 262 -16.58 11.29 -21.06
C GLU A 262 -15.22 11.44 -21.70
N LEU A 263 -14.14 11.33 -20.93
CA LEU A 263 -12.79 11.31 -21.47
C LEU A 263 -12.55 10.06 -22.33
N ALA A 264 -12.91 8.89 -21.80
CA ALA A 264 -12.72 7.63 -22.51
C ALA A 264 -13.40 7.64 -23.90
N ARG A 265 -14.64 8.12 -24.00
CA ARG A 265 -15.36 8.25 -25.25
C ARG A 265 -14.69 9.17 -26.27
N ARG A 266 -13.93 10.17 -25.82
CA ARG A 266 -13.19 11.08 -26.71
C ARG A 266 -11.89 10.49 -27.21
N PHE A 267 -11.28 9.58 -26.45
CA PHE A 267 -9.99 8.98 -26.78
C PHE A 267 -10.11 7.58 -27.40
N ASP A 268 -11.20 6.87 -27.10
CA ASP A 268 -11.43 5.50 -27.59
C ASP A 268 -12.76 5.42 -28.33
N PRO A 269 -12.74 5.39 -29.67
CA PRO A 269 -13.96 5.25 -30.49
C PRO A 269 -14.70 3.92 -30.24
N ASP A 270 -13.97 2.89 -29.76
CA ASP A 270 -14.51 1.56 -29.47
C ASP A 270 -15.00 1.42 -28.02
N PHE A 271 -15.10 2.54 -27.28
CA PHE A 271 -15.55 2.52 -25.90
C PHE A 271 -17.00 2.05 -25.81
N LYS A 272 -17.19 0.84 -25.23
CA LYS A 272 -18.41 0.05 -25.40
C LYS A 272 -19.60 0.46 -24.53
N TRP A 273 -19.38 1.17 -23.42
CA TRP A 273 -20.46 1.53 -22.50
C TRP A 273 -21.05 2.89 -22.84
N GLU A 274 -22.36 2.96 -22.92
CA GLU A 274 -23.07 4.22 -23.17
C GLU A 274 -23.30 4.98 -21.86
N HIS A 275 -23.69 4.25 -20.82
CA HIS A 275 -23.92 4.81 -19.49
C HIS A 275 -23.07 4.10 -18.41
N VAL A 276 -22.89 4.76 -17.28
CA VAL A 276 -22.15 4.18 -16.14
C VAL A 276 -22.82 2.91 -15.61
N HIS A 277 -24.14 2.82 -15.70
CA HIS A 277 -24.88 1.62 -15.30
C HIS A 277 -24.56 0.42 -16.19
N ASP A 278 -24.25 0.60 -17.46
CA ASP A 278 -23.80 -0.50 -18.33
C ASP A 278 -22.49 -1.12 -17.82
N LEU A 279 -21.58 -0.28 -17.30
CA LEU A 279 -20.37 -0.76 -16.63
C LEU A 279 -20.72 -1.52 -15.34
N PHE A 280 -21.66 -1.02 -14.55
CA PHE A 280 -22.06 -1.69 -13.31
C PHE A 280 -22.72 -3.06 -13.62
N ASP A 281 -23.53 -3.14 -14.64
CA ASP A 281 -24.14 -4.40 -15.10
C ASP A 281 -23.09 -5.40 -15.60
N ASP A 282 -22.07 -4.94 -16.32
CA ASP A 282 -20.93 -5.79 -16.70
C ASP A 282 -20.15 -6.31 -15.47
N ILE A 283 -19.95 -5.47 -14.45
CA ILE A 283 -19.33 -5.88 -13.17
C ILE A 283 -20.18 -6.94 -12.48
N LEU A 284 -21.49 -6.76 -12.49
CA LEU A 284 -22.46 -7.61 -11.79
C LEU A 284 -22.85 -8.88 -12.56
N LYS A 285 -22.57 -8.95 -13.87
CA LYS A 285 -22.93 -10.07 -14.73
C LYS A 285 -22.68 -11.47 -14.14
N PRO A 286 -21.55 -11.74 -13.47
CA PRO A 286 -21.35 -13.06 -12.84
C PRO A 286 -22.30 -13.38 -11.69
N SER A 287 -23.00 -12.38 -11.14
CA SER A 287 -23.99 -12.56 -10.09
C SER A 287 -25.39 -12.85 -10.62
N GLY A 288 -25.62 -12.64 -11.92
CA GLY A 288 -26.93 -12.72 -12.54
C GLY A 288 -27.88 -11.58 -12.15
N MET A 289 -27.35 -10.49 -11.55
CA MET A 289 -28.13 -9.31 -11.16
C MET A 289 -27.72 -8.11 -12.00
N SER A 290 -28.69 -7.23 -12.29
CA SER A 290 -28.42 -5.88 -12.76
C SER A 290 -28.07 -4.94 -11.61
N PHE A 291 -27.61 -3.73 -11.93
CA PHE A 291 -27.44 -2.66 -10.93
C PHE A 291 -28.78 -2.32 -10.26
N GLU A 292 -29.87 -2.28 -11.02
CA GLU A 292 -31.21 -2.00 -10.50
C GLU A 292 -31.66 -3.08 -9.51
N ASP A 293 -31.49 -4.38 -9.84
CA ASP A 293 -31.80 -5.49 -8.94
C ASP A 293 -31.04 -5.42 -7.62
N LEU A 294 -29.74 -5.14 -7.70
CA LEU A 294 -28.89 -5.04 -6.51
C LEU A 294 -29.19 -3.77 -5.72
N SER A 295 -29.49 -2.66 -6.40
CA SER A 295 -29.88 -1.38 -5.79
C SER A 295 -31.14 -1.50 -4.98
N ALA A 296 -32.15 -2.20 -5.51
CA ALA A 296 -33.41 -2.47 -4.79
C ALA A 296 -33.20 -3.32 -3.52
N LYS A 297 -32.19 -4.20 -3.51
CA LYS A 297 -31.82 -5.05 -2.36
C LYS A 297 -30.81 -4.37 -1.41
N GLY A 298 -30.02 -3.45 -1.90
CA GLY A 298 -28.91 -2.80 -1.20
C GLY A 298 -27.64 -3.66 -1.08
N TRP A 299 -27.78 -4.97 -0.92
CA TRP A 299 -26.66 -5.92 -0.83
C TRP A 299 -27.06 -7.34 -1.19
N ALA A 300 -26.09 -8.16 -1.56
CA ALA A 300 -26.28 -9.59 -1.82
C ALA A 300 -25.09 -10.43 -1.35
N LEU A 301 -25.38 -11.62 -0.82
CA LEU A 301 -24.39 -12.64 -0.50
C LEU A 301 -24.50 -13.80 -1.49
N PRO A 302 -23.39 -14.33 -1.97
CA PRO A 302 -23.43 -15.56 -2.75
C PRO A 302 -23.97 -16.72 -1.90
N PRO A 303 -24.77 -17.64 -2.48
CA PRO A 303 -25.20 -18.87 -1.81
C PRO A 303 -24.02 -19.68 -1.27
N GLU A 304 -24.25 -20.53 -0.26
CA GLU A 304 -23.18 -21.32 0.36
C GLU A 304 -22.43 -22.22 -0.62
N ASN A 305 -23.13 -22.76 -1.59
CA ASN A 305 -22.56 -23.61 -2.65
C ASN A 305 -21.92 -22.82 -3.81
N HIS A 306 -21.97 -21.49 -3.79
CA HIS A 306 -21.44 -20.68 -4.88
C HIS A 306 -19.89 -20.81 -4.98
N PRO A 307 -19.30 -20.88 -6.20
CA PRO A 307 -17.86 -21.06 -6.42
C PRO A 307 -16.95 -19.96 -5.80
N SER A 308 -17.51 -18.83 -5.39
CA SER A 308 -16.74 -17.79 -4.69
C SER A 308 -16.60 -18.03 -3.17
N ARG A 309 -17.34 -18.98 -2.59
CA ARG A 309 -17.36 -19.24 -1.14
C ARG A 309 -16.47 -20.38 -0.63
N PRO A 310 -16.16 -21.45 -1.41
CA PRO A 310 -15.51 -22.60 -0.84
C PRO A 310 -14.11 -22.28 -0.33
N TYR A 311 -13.76 -22.97 0.76
CA TYR A 311 -12.39 -23.08 1.25
C TYR A 311 -11.62 -24.15 0.47
N HIS A 312 -10.31 -24.23 0.69
CA HIS A 312 -9.40 -25.14 0.00
C HIS A 312 -9.46 -24.99 -1.52
N ARG A 313 -9.58 -23.75 -2.00
CA ARG A 313 -9.76 -23.46 -3.43
C ARG A 313 -8.60 -23.98 -4.29
N HIS A 314 -7.37 -23.98 -3.73
CA HIS A 314 -6.21 -24.57 -4.38
C HIS A 314 -6.37 -26.06 -4.64
N ARG A 315 -7.02 -26.82 -3.74
CA ARG A 315 -7.28 -28.28 -3.94
C ARG A 315 -8.41 -28.53 -4.93
N LYS A 316 -9.33 -27.59 -5.06
CA LYS A 316 -10.53 -27.68 -5.91
C LYS A 316 -10.32 -27.12 -7.32
N GLY A 317 -9.10 -26.73 -7.69
CA GLY A 317 -8.82 -26.13 -9.00
C GLY A 317 -9.40 -24.72 -9.22
N LEU A 318 -9.82 -24.04 -8.15
CA LEU A 318 -10.52 -22.76 -8.25
C LEU A 318 -9.59 -21.54 -8.27
N LEU A 319 -8.27 -21.74 -8.17
CA LEU A 319 -7.29 -20.66 -8.24
C LEU A 319 -6.64 -20.54 -9.63
N ARG A 320 -6.61 -21.61 -10.39
CA ARG A 320 -5.93 -21.68 -11.70
C ARG A 320 -6.93 -21.54 -12.85
N ALA A 321 -6.52 -20.84 -13.89
CA ALA A 321 -7.35 -20.66 -15.10
C ALA A 321 -7.61 -22.00 -15.85
N ASP A 322 -6.69 -22.98 -15.70
CA ASP A 322 -6.82 -24.30 -16.30
C ASP A 322 -7.71 -25.27 -15.49
N GLY A 323 -8.27 -24.82 -14.36
CA GLY A 323 -9.13 -25.61 -13.48
C GLY A 323 -8.41 -26.74 -12.71
N LYS A 324 -7.11 -26.91 -12.86
CA LYS A 324 -6.34 -27.95 -12.16
C LYS A 324 -6.09 -27.52 -10.69
N PRO A 325 -6.02 -28.50 -9.75
CA PRO A 325 -5.55 -28.23 -8.40
C PRO A 325 -4.19 -27.53 -8.38
N GLY A 326 -4.03 -26.55 -7.47
CA GLY A 326 -2.77 -25.82 -7.33
C GLY A 326 -2.97 -24.29 -7.19
N PHE A 327 -1.86 -23.58 -7.32
CA PHE A 327 -1.76 -22.12 -7.19
C PHE A 327 -1.43 -21.47 -8.54
N THR A 328 -1.66 -20.16 -8.66
CA THR A 328 -1.30 -19.36 -9.85
C THR A 328 0.19 -18.99 -9.88
N THR A 329 1.05 -19.87 -9.43
CA THR A 329 2.51 -19.75 -9.43
C THR A 329 3.11 -20.49 -10.62
N PRO A 330 4.35 -20.20 -11.04
CA PRO A 330 5.01 -20.94 -12.10
C PRO A 330 5.06 -22.46 -11.89
N SER A 331 5.26 -22.90 -10.64
CA SER A 331 5.27 -24.33 -10.30
C SER A 331 3.87 -24.95 -10.13
N GLY A 332 2.82 -24.12 -10.05
CA GLY A 332 1.48 -24.55 -9.68
C GLY A 332 1.35 -24.95 -8.20
N LYS A 333 2.40 -24.77 -7.38
CA LYS A 333 2.44 -25.10 -5.95
C LYS A 333 2.55 -23.82 -5.13
N PHE A 334 2.34 -23.92 -3.82
CA PHE A 334 2.75 -22.85 -2.92
C PHE A 334 4.29 -22.79 -2.91
N GLU A 335 4.86 -21.65 -3.32
CA GLU A 335 6.30 -21.51 -3.48
C GLU A 335 6.92 -20.91 -2.22
N LEU A 336 7.62 -21.72 -1.42
CA LEU A 336 8.52 -21.24 -0.36
C LEU A 336 9.79 -20.59 -0.94
N TYR A 337 10.12 -20.95 -2.18
CA TYR A 337 11.16 -20.39 -3.02
C TYR A 337 10.48 -19.81 -4.26
N ALA A 338 10.31 -18.50 -4.32
CA ALA A 338 9.57 -17.81 -5.37
C ALA A 338 10.43 -17.63 -6.63
N THR A 339 10.42 -18.63 -7.51
CA THR A 339 11.24 -18.68 -8.73
C THR A 339 11.09 -17.45 -9.62
N LEU A 340 9.88 -16.86 -9.65
CA LEU A 340 9.60 -15.65 -10.43
C LEU A 340 10.49 -14.45 -10.04
N ARG A 341 10.94 -14.38 -8.79
CA ARG A 341 11.79 -13.28 -8.32
C ARG A 341 13.19 -13.30 -8.95
N GLU A 342 13.66 -14.47 -9.35
CA GLU A 342 14.95 -14.62 -10.03
C GLU A 342 14.98 -13.94 -11.40
N GLU A 343 13.82 -13.80 -12.07
CA GLU A 343 13.71 -13.05 -13.33
C GLU A 343 14.19 -11.59 -13.21
N TRP A 344 14.13 -11.03 -11.99
CA TRP A 344 14.59 -9.68 -11.67
C TRP A 344 15.81 -9.64 -10.78
N ASN A 345 16.54 -10.74 -10.66
CA ASN A 345 17.70 -10.86 -9.78
C ASN A 345 17.39 -10.53 -8.31
N LEU A 346 16.19 -10.84 -7.85
CA LEU A 346 15.73 -10.67 -6.47
C LEU A 346 15.82 -12.00 -5.71
N LYS A 347 16.10 -11.92 -4.40
CA LYS A 347 16.14 -13.12 -3.54
C LYS A 347 14.80 -13.85 -3.53
N PRO A 348 14.77 -15.16 -3.86
CA PRO A 348 13.54 -15.93 -3.99
C PRO A 348 12.93 -16.40 -2.66
N VAL A 349 13.66 -16.32 -1.56
CA VAL A 349 13.25 -16.73 -0.22
C VAL A 349 13.04 -15.52 0.70
N PRO A 350 12.26 -15.64 1.78
CA PRO A 350 12.17 -14.58 2.78
C PRO A 350 13.54 -14.23 3.35
N TYR A 351 13.76 -12.95 3.58
CA TYR A 351 14.99 -12.44 4.22
C TYR A 351 14.67 -11.19 5.03
N TYR A 352 15.53 -10.88 5.97
CA TYR A 352 15.52 -9.62 6.67
C TYR A 352 16.66 -8.71 6.18
N ARG A 353 16.34 -7.47 5.92
CA ARG A 353 17.30 -6.38 5.70
C ARG A 353 17.03 -5.29 6.73
N LYS A 354 18.09 -4.79 7.35
CA LYS A 354 17.96 -3.67 8.30
C LYS A 354 17.33 -2.48 7.56
N PRO A 355 16.26 -1.86 8.12
CA PRO A 355 15.72 -0.66 7.52
C PRO A 355 16.79 0.43 7.38
N PRO A 356 16.73 1.28 6.34
CA PRO A 356 17.86 2.16 5.98
C PRO A 356 18.14 3.27 6.99
N PHE A 357 17.15 3.67 7.79
CA PHE A 357 17.27 4.81 8.71
C PHE A 357 16.91 4.40 10.15
N THR A 358 17.75 3.55 10.73
CA THR A 358 17.60 3.08 12.11
C THR A 358 18.89 3.31 12.91
N PRO A 359 18.85 3.26 14.24
CA PRO A 359 20.06 3.36 15.07
C PRO A 359 21.16 2.36 14.69
N VAL A 360 20.77 1.23 14.12
CA VAL A 360 21.73 0.17 13.73
C VAL A 360 22.31 0.38 12.34
N SER A 361 21.51 0.89 11.40
CA SER A 361 21.97 1.14 10.01
C SER A 361 22.68 2.49 9.87
N ARG A 362 22.32 3.49 10.68
CA ARG A 362 22.84 4.85 10.64
C ARG A 362 23.10 5.39 12.05
N PRO A 363 24.07 4.83 12.80
CA PRO A 363 24.41 5.32 14.13
C PRO A 363 24.88 6.79 14.14
N ASP A 364 25.50 7.25 13.06
CA ASP A 364 25.88 8.64 12.82
C ASP A 364 24.71 9.63 12.88
N LEU A 365 23.57 9.25 12.30
CA LEU A 365 22.33 10.04 12.38
C LEU A 365 21.66 9.90 13.74
N PHE A 366 21.76 8.72 14.37
CA PHE A 366 21.12 8.48 15.66
C PHE A 366 21.72 9.33 16.78
N GLU A 367 22.99 9.67 16.73
CA GLU A 367 23.62 10.61 17.68
C GLU A 367 22.94 11.99 17.66
N GLN A 368 22.50 12.45 16.49
CA GLN A 368 21.87 13.75 16.30
C GLN A 368 20.34 13.69 16.45
N TYR A 369 19.74 12.55 16.10
CA TYR A 369 18.31 12.32 16.03
C TYR A 369 17.92 11.06 16.81
N PRO A 370 17.94 11.13 18.17
CA PRO A 370 17.95 9.94 19.04
C PRO A 370 16.58 9.29 19.25
N LEU A 371 15.56 9.71 18.53
CA LEU A 371 14.22 9.14 18.61
C LEU A 371 13.83 8.47 17.29
N ILE A 372 13.11 7.36 17.37
CA ILE A 372 12.45 6.78 16.22
C ILE A 372 11.20 7.57 15.89
N LEU A 373 11.08 8.01 14.66
CA LEU A 373 9.88 8.64 14.12
C LEU A 373 9.05 7.63 13.36
N SER A 374 7.81 7.43 13.78
CA SER A 374 6.78 6.73 13.02
C SER A 374 5.69 7.69 12.60
N THR A 375 5.23 7.57 11.37
CA THR A 375 4.06 8.31 10.88
C THR A 375 2.80 7.46 11.06
N GLY A 376 1.62 8.08 11.03
CA GLY A 376 0.37 7.34 10.92
C GLY A 376 -0.46 7.26 12.19
N ARG A 377 -0.27 8.17 13.14
CA ARG A 377 -1.31 8.42 14.13
C ARG A 377 -2.62 8.65 13.36
N ARG A 378 -3.52 7.69 13.43
CA ARG A 378 -4.83 7.80 12.78
C ARG A 378 -5.88 8.16 13.81
N PHE A 379 -6.47 9.31 13.62
CA PHE A 379 -7.71 9.66 14.29
C PHE A 379 -8.87 9.04 13.49
N PRO A 380 -9.84 8.35 14.13
CA PRO A 380 -10.86 7.57 13.41
C PRO A 380 -11.73 8.40 12.44
N ALA A 381 -11.92 9.70 12.72
CA ALA A 381 -12.69 10.59 11.84
C ALA A 381 -11.93 11.02 10.57
N PHE A 382 -10.61 10.76 10.48
CA PHE A 382 -9.81 11.15 9.32
C PHE A 382 -9.28 9.94 8.57
N PHE A 383 -9.26 10.03 7.25
CA PHE A 383 -8.61 9.08 6.37
C PHE A 383 -7.55 9.80 5.54
N HIS A 384 -6.27 9.67 5.91
CA HIS A 384 -5.17 10.47 5.37
C HIS A 384 -5.45 11.99 5.47
N ALA A 385 -5.40 12.73 4.37
CA ALA A 385 -5.77 14.14 4.33
C ALA A 385 -7.28 14.41 4.24
N LYS A 386 -8.09 13.35 4.00
CA LYS A 386 -9.55 13.48 3.84
C LYS A 386 -10.25 13.78 5.16
N HIS A 387 -11.41 14.41 5.06
CA HIS A 387 -12.35 14.77 6.13
C HIS A 387 -11.90 15.93 7.01
N ARG A 388 -10.65 16.40 6.95
CA ARG A 388 -10.18 17.56 7.71
C ARG A 388 -10.85 18.88 7.30
N ASN A 389 -11.39 18.93 6.08
CA ASN A 389 -12.16 20.08 5.59
C ASN A 389 -13.62 20.08 6.05
N ILE A 390 -14.07 19.03 6.74
CA ILE A 390 -15.42 18.91 7.27
C ILE A 390 -15.41 19.49 8.69
N PRO A 391 -16.06 20.66 8.97
CA PRO A 391 -15.87 21.39 10.20
C PRO A 391 -16.15 20.61 11.48
N TRP A 392 -17.24 19.84 11.51
CA TRP A 392 -17.60 19.02 12.67
C TRP A 392 -16.67 17.82 12.92
N LEU A 393 -16.02 17.28 11.89
CA LEU A 393 -15.00 16.25 12.06
C LEU A 393 -13.68 16.87 12.49
N ARG A 394 -13.34 18.06 11.95
CA ARG A 394 -12.16 18.80 12.33
C ARG A 394 -12.16 19.19 13.81
N GLN A 395 -13.32 19.55 14.37
CA GLN A 395 -13.46 19.89 15.79
C GLN A 395 -13.10 18.74 16.74
N LEU A 396 -13.20 17.49 16.30
CA LEU A 396 -12.85 16.33 17.11
C LEU A 396 -11.34 16.14 17.30
N ASP A 397 -10.52 16.59 16.35
CA ASP A 397 -9.05 16.55 16.40
C ASP A 397 -8.51 17.75 15.60
N PRO A 398 -8.52 18.95 16.21
CA PRO A 398 -8.31 20.21 15.49
C PRO A 398 -6.87 20.46 15.09
N ASP A 399 -5.92 19.85 15.78
CA ASP A 399 -4.50 20.14 15.67
C ASP A 399 -3.67 19.00 15.08
N PRO A 400 -2.56 19.28 14.38
CA PRO A 400 -1.55 18.29 14.05
C PRO A 400 -0.86 17.81 15.33
N VAL A 401 -0.99 16.54 15.66
CA VAL A 401 -0.50 16.00 16.93
C VAL A 401 0.70 15.09 16.71
N VAL A 402 1.69 15.21 17.63
CA VAL A 402 2.74 14.21 17.83
C VAL A 402 2.60 13.57 19.22
N GLU A 403 2.53 12.26 19.29
CA GLU A 403 2.47 11.49 20.52
C GLU A 403 3.87 11.27 21.06
N ILE A 404 4.08 11.62 22.35
CA ILE A 404 5.38 11.65 23.01
C ILE A 404 5.24 10.97 24.39
N HIS A 405 6.17 10.08 24.72
CA HIS A 405 6.17 9.45 26.06
C HIS A 405 6.48 10.48 27.15
N PRO A 406 5.89 10.35 28.37
CA PRO A 406 6.12 11.31 29.47
C PRO A 406 7.60 11.52 29.82
N GLU A 407 8.41 10.46 29.83
CA GLU A 407 9.86 10.56 30.08
C GLU A 407 10.58 11.39 29.01
N THR A 408 10.21 11.19 27.75
CA THR A 408 10.80 11.93 26.61
C THR A 408 10.36 13.36 26.61
N ALA A 409 9.10 13.64 26.91
CA ALA A 409 8.56 14.98 27.07
C ALA A 409 9.28 15.74 28.20
N SER A 410 9.43 15.10 29.36
CA SER A 410 10.16 15.68 30.52
C SER A 410 11.62 16.01 30.18
N LYS A 411 12.34 15.08 29.54
CA LYS A 411 13.75 15.28 29.11
C LYS A 411 13.94 16.48 28.17
N ASN A 412 12.91 16.82 27.40
CA ASN A 412 12.92 17.92 26.43
C ASN A 412 12.17 19.17 26.95
N ASN A 413 11.76 19.21 28.23
CA ASN A 413 10.97 20.28 28.83
C ASN A 413 9.68 20.60 28.06
N ILE A 414 8.99 19.58 27.55
CA ILE A 414 7.77 19.70 26.77
C ILE A 414 6.57 19.30 27.65
N CYS A 415 5.54 20.15 27.66
CA CYS A 415 4.26 19.87 28.30
C CYS A 415 3.22 19.39 27.29
N HIS A 416 2.17 18.73 27.80
CA HIS A 416 1.02 18.34 26.98
C HIS A 416 0.34 19.60 26.39
N GLY A 417 0.05 19.56 25.09
CA GLY A 417 -0.62 20.67 24.38
C GLY A 417 0.31 21.78 23.87
N GLU A 418 1.59 21.78 24.26
CA GLU A 418 2.56 22.73 23.70
C GLU A 418 2.90 22.42 22.23
N TRP A 419 3.21 23.47 21.47
CA TRP A 419 3.79 23.31 20.14
C TRP A 419 5.23 22.83 20.24
N VAL A 420 5.59 21.88 19.39
CA VAL A 420 6.93 21.28 19.29
C VAL A 420 7.37 21.14 17.84
N MET A 421 8.65 21.24 17.60
CA MET A 421 9.28 20.92 16.35
C MET A 421 9.72 19.47 16.37
N VAL A 422 9.34 18.73 15.34
CA VAL A 422 9.90 17.41 14.99
C VAL A 422 10.82 17.64 13.81
N GLU A 423 12.09 17.25 13.92
CA GLU A 423 13.07 17.55 12.88
C GLU A 423 14.06 16.41 12.69
N ASN A 424 14.58 16.30 11.48
CA ASN A 424 15.66 15.41 11.10
C ASN A 424 16.57 16.09 10.06
N TRP A 425 17.46 15.34 9.45
CA TRP A 425 18.43 15.84 8.44
C TRP A 425 17.78 16.36 7.14
N LEU A 426 16.49 16.05 6.88
CA LEU A 426 15.77 16.48 5.68
C LEU A 426 14.99 17.76 5.90
N GLY A 427 14.45 17.95 7.11
CA GLY A 427 13.60 19.07 7.37
C GLY A 427 13.01 19.10 8.79
N LYS A 428 11.98 19.90 8.94
CA LYS A 428 11.26 20.07 10.20
C LYS A 428 9.77 20.25 9.96
N ALA A 429 8.95 19.90 10.97
CA ALA A 429 7.51 20.13 10.97
C ALA A 429 7.01 20.40 12.39
N LYS A 430 6.00 21.25 12.53
CA LYS A 430 5.44 21.75 13.81
C LYS A 430 4.21 20.95 14.20
N PHE A 431 4.14 20.46 15.44
CA PHE A 431 3.03 19.67 15.96
C PHE A 431 2.67 20.05 17.38
N LYS A 432 1.43 19.79 17.82
CA LYS A 432 1.07 19.82 19.22
C LYS A 432 1.46 18.53 19.94
N ALA A 433 2.13 18.67 21.06
CA ALA A 433 2.57 17.54 21.88
C ALA A 433 1.38 16.87 22.59
N LYS A 434 1.15 15.60 22.32
CA LYS A 434 0.26 14.74 23.12
C LYS A 434 1.11 13.83 23.98
N VAL A 435 1.29 14.20 25.24
CA VAL A 435 2.05 13.38 26.18
C VAL A 435 1.21 12.18 26.57
N THR A 436 1.71 10.96 26.29
CA THR A 436 0.98 9.70 26.48
C THR A 436 1.92 8.52 26.59
N LYS A 437 1.50 7.47 27.32
CA LYS A 437 2.22 6.17 27.45
C LYS A 437 1.96 5.20 26.31
N ILE A 438 1.18 5.58 25.29
CA ILE A 438 0.88 4.70 24.14
C ILE A 438 2.12 4.44 23.29
N VAL A 439 3.03 5.42 23.22
CA VAL A 439 4.33 5.28 22.55
C VAL A 439 5.44 5.00 23.56
N PRO A 440 6.45 4.19 23.23
CA PRO A 440 7.58 3.95 24.11
C PRO A 440 8.51 5.19 24.22
N PRO A 441 9.37 5.29 25.26
CA PRO A 441 10.24 6.45 25.48
C PRO A 441 11.21 6.78 24.34
N TRP A 442 11.53 5.82 23.50
CA TRP A 442 12.48 5.96 22.39
C TRP A 442 11.83 6.28 21.05
N MET A 443 10.49 6.50 21.02
CA MET A 443 9.73 6.72 19.78
C MET A 443 8.77 7.90 19.93
N VAL A 444 8.51 8.57 18.83
CA VAL A 444 7.40 9.52 18.65
C VAL A 444 6.55 9.12 17.45
N MET A 445 5.24 9.40 17.52
CA MET A 445 4.30 9.10 16.45
C MET A 445 3.57 10.37 16.02
N ALA A 446 3.81 10.81 14.78
CA ALA A 446 3.24 12.04 14.25
C ALA A 446 2.05 11.81 13.32
N ALA A 447 1.08 12.74 13.34
CA ALA A 447 -0.01 12.78 12.38
C ALA A 447 0.53 13.04 10.96
N HIS A 448 -0.11 12.47 9.95
CA HIS A 448 0.26 12.65 8.54
C HIS A 448 -0.85 13.32 7.73
N GLY A 449 -0.49 13.81 6.54
CA GLY A 449 -1.42 14.43 5.60
C GLY A 449 -2.06 15.71 6.15
N TRP A 450 -1.31 16.51 6.89
CA TRP A 450 -1.82 17.70 7.55
C TRP A 450 -1.60 18.96 6.71
N TRP A 451 -2.56 19.86 6.74
CA TRP A 451 -2.59 21.20 6.19
C TRP A 451 -3.76 21.99 6.83
N PHE A 452 -3.80 23.32 6.65
CA PHE A 452 -4.74 24.20 7.36
C PHE A 452 -5.72 24.87 6.39
N PRO A 453 -6.82 24.22 6.00
CA PRO A 453 -7.78 24.78 5.04
C PRO A 453 -8.44 26.09 5.53
N GLU A 454 -8.41 26.33 6.83
CA GLU A 454 -8.89 27.56 7.46
C GLU A 454 -7.95 28.74 7.34
N LYS A 455 -6.64 28.52 7.21
CA LYS A 455 -5.61 29.56 7.04
C LYS A 455 -5.49 29.91 5.55
N LYS A 456 -6.00 31.08 5.18
CA LYS A 456 -6.06 31.53 3.77
C LYS A 456 -5.03 32.61 3.43
N ASP A 457 -4.23 33.00 4.37
CA ASP A 457 -3.12 33.93 4.24
C ASP A 457 -1.92 33.37 3.46
N ASP A 458 -1.78 32.03 3.43
CA ASP A 458 -0.86 31.32 2.55
C ASP A 458 -1.64 30.60 1.41
N PRO A 459 -1.25 30.80 0.14
CA PRO A 459 -1.90 30.18 -1.00
C PRO A 459 -1.90 28.64 -0.97
N LEU A 460 -0.96 28.02 -0.26
CA LEU A 460 -0.86 26.57 -0.07
C LEU A 460 -1.39 26.10 1.30
N PHE A 461 -2.13 26.97 2.01
CA PHE A 461 -2.79 26.65 3.28
C PHE A 461 -1.81 26.11 4.33
N HIS A 462 -0.61 26.69 4.42
CA HIS A 462 0.47 26.30 5.34
C HIS A 462 0.81 24.79 5.28
N THR A 463 0.73 24.19 4.10
CA THR A 463 0.93 22.72 3.93
C THR A 463 2.32 22.25 4.33
N PHE A 464 3.32 23.13 4.39
CA PHE A 464 4.69 22.78 4.78
C PHE A 464 4.96 22.99 6.28
N GLU A 465 4.06 23.62 7.02
CA GLU A 465 4.24 23.91 8.45
C GLU A 465 4.17 22.63 9.30
N SER A 466 3.12 21.83 9.11
CA SER A 466 2.81 20.65 9.93
C SER A 466 2.76 19.35 9.11
N ASN A 467 3.54 19.26 8.06
CA ASN A 467 3.55 18.13 7.16
C ASN A 467 4.73 17.21 7.48
N ILE A 468 4.43 16.05 8.07
CA ILE A 468 5.46 15.05 8.42
C ILE A 468 6.22 14.51 7.19
N ASN A 469 5.65 14.63 6.00
CA ASN A 469 6.30 14.20 4.76
C ASN A 469 7.56 15.00 4.42
N MET A 470 7.74 16.18 5.05
CA MET A 470 8.99 16.96 4.98
C MET A 470 10.19 16.22 5.56
N LEU A 471 9.96 15.17 6.36
CA LEU A 471 10.97 14.39 7.06
C LEU A 471 11.18 13.00 6.44
N ILE A 472 10.52 12.70 5.32
CA ILE A 472 10.56 11.38 4.68
C ILE A 472 11.45 11.43 3.44
N PRO A 473 12.52 10.60 3.37
CA PRO A 473 13.40 10.56 2.19
C PRO A 473 12.72 9.91 0.99
N MET A 474 13.04 10.39 -0.21
CA MET A 474 12.65 9.76 -1.46
C MET A 474 13.52 8.54 -1.80
N GLY A 475 12.98 7.63 -2.64
CA GLY A 475 13.74 6.56 -3.28
C GLY A 475 14.20 5.43 -2.37
N ALA A 476 13.79 5.42 -1.10
CA ALA A 476 14.17 4.36 -0.17
C ALA A 476 13.13 3.22 -0.15
N HIS A 477 12.88 2.66 -1.31
CA HIS A 477 11.99 1.50 -1.50
C HIS A 477 12.72 0.17 -1.28
N GLY A 478 11.97 -0.94 -1.26
CA GLY A 478 12.54 -2.28 -1.36
C GLY A 478 13.18 -2.53 -2.73
N ASP A 479 13.93 -3.62 -2.85
CA ASP A 479 14.63 -3.98 -4.10
C ASP A 479 13.66 -4.21 -5.28
N ASP A 480 12.40 -4.47 -4.99
CA ASP A 480 11.32 -4.63 -5.97
C ASP A 480 10.54 -3.33 -6.25
N GLY A 481 10.97 -2.21 -5.67
CA GLY A 481 10.31 -0.92 -5.79
C GLY A 481 9.09 -0.74 -4.89
N LEU A 482 8.75 -1.73 -4.07
CA LEU A 482 7.61 -1.67 -3.15
C LEU A 482 8.00 -1.09 -1.78
N GLY A 483 6.99 -0.59 -1.05
CA GLY A 483 7.15 -0.06 0.29
C GLY A 483 7.78 1.34 0.34
N THR A 484 7.76 1.93 1.52
CA THR A 484 8.33 3.25 1.81
C THR A 484 8.83 3.31 3.26
N PRO A 485 9.88 4.10 3.59
CA PRO A 485 10.47 4.12 4.93
C PRO A 485 9.72 5.05 5.90
N VAL A 486 8.40 5.02 5.93
CA VAL A 486 7.60 5.96 6.75
C VAL A 486 7.39 5.54 8.20
N LYS A 487 7.89 4.37 8.60
CA LYS A 487 7.69 3.81 9.95
C LYS A 487 8.97 3.74 10.80
N HIS A 488 10.12 3.92 10.22
CA HIS A 488 11.40 3.79 10.91
C HIS A 488 12.38 4.88 10.48
N LEU A 489 11.94 6.12 10.67
CA LEU A 489 12.82 7.28 10.51
C LEU A 489 13.41 7.66 11.86
N MET A 490 14.40 8.52 11.86
CA MET A 490 14.95 9.10 13.08
C MET A 490 14.62 10.58 13.15
N CYS A 491 14.42 11.10 14.37
CA CYS A 491 14.17 12.50 14.60
C CYS A 491 14.67 12.94 15.99
N ARG A 492 14.65 14.25 16.20
CA ARG A 492 14.66 14.88 17.52
C ARG A 492 13.44 15.76 17.66
N ILE A 493 13.09 16.09 18.91
CA ILE A 493 12.01 17.01 19.25
C ILE A 493 12.55 18.15 20.09
N ARG A 494 12.02 19.35 19.93
CA ARG A 494 12.35 20.53 20.73
C ARG A 494 11.19 21.52 20.75
N LYS A 495 11.25 22.50 21.63
CA LYS A 495 10.38 23.67 21.54
C LYS A 495 10.71 24.50 20.29
N PRO A 496 9.73 25.18 19.69
CA PRO A 496 9.99 26.15 18.62
C PRO A 496 10.91 27.26 19.08
N PHE A 497 11.72 27.81 18.19
CA PHE A 497 12.41 29.06 18.44
C PHE A 497 11.43 30.26 18.29
N PRO A 498 11.76 31.46 18.86
CA PRO A 498 10.86 32.59 18.80
C PRO A 498 10.45 33.07 17.40
N ASP A 499 11.27 32.83 16.40
CA ASP A 499 10.98 33.09 14.99
C ASP A 499 10.09 32.04 14.32
N GLU A 500 10.08 30.82 14.86
CA GLU A 500 9.22 29.72 14.40
C GLU A 500 7.82 29.76 15.04
N ASP A 501 7.66 30.53 16.09
CA ASP A 501 6.39 30.64 16.84
C ASP A 501 5.50 31.84 16.38
N LYS A 502 6.01 32.70 15.50
CA LYS A 502 5.35 33.91 15.06
C LYS A 502 4.14 33.76 14.12
N ASN A 503 3.70 32.53 13.89
CA ASN A 503 2.57 32.19 13.00
C ASN A 503 1.30 31.80 13.80
N GLU A 504 1.04 32.43 14.93
CA GLU A 504 -0.27 32.37 15.63
C GLU A 504 -1.22 33.47 15.16
#